data_2e61dcf5b12c8fa52318647ada5e7ae9
#
_entry.id   2e61dcf5b12c8fa52318647ada5e7ae9
#
_cell.length_a   1.000
_cell.length_b   1.000
_cell.length_c   1.000
_cell.angle_alpha   90.00
_cell.angle_beta   90.00
_cell.angle_gamma   90.00
#
_symmetry.space_group_name_H-M   'P 1'
#
loop_
_entity.id
_entity.type
_entity.pdbx_description
1 polymer ?
#
loop_
_entity_poly.entity_id
_entity_poly.type
_entity_poly.pdbx_seq_one_letter_code
_entity_poly.pdbx_strand_id
1 'polypeptide(L)'
;MSKKSYRMPTVTLAAMTDISTCIAKRFLALQDWKALLIIMLEEKLLPQKTLTGQKRVFAEIRFRLEHLNEEEMDLLANSELLTQRLIIHLAACRAYQFLHIFIVQVLREKMQVYDFSLNIFDFQRFWYEESTLHPEVERLGDVSQQQIRRAVFRFLAETGLTDSNKEPKLQTPWVSHELVRVIGRNNPEWLKIFLLSDQQISDLI
;
A
#
# COMPACT_ATOMS: atom_id res chain seq x y z
N MET A 1 16.58 -20.24 7.88
CA MET A 1 15.71 -19.06 7.77
C MET A 1 15.80 -18.53 6.33
N SER A 2 14.74 -18.69 5.55
CA SER A 2 14.71 -18.14 4.16
C SER A 2 14.80 -16.62 4.26
N LYS A 3 15.84 -16.01 3.67
CA LYS A 3 15.93 -14.55 3.52
C LYS A 3 14.68 -14.10 2.76
N LYS A 4 13.73 -13.45 3.43
CA LYS A 4 12.63 -12.77 2.73
C LYS A 4 13.26 -11.80 1.75
N SER A 5 13.05 -12.03 0.45
CA SER A 5 13.55 -11.15 -0.61
C SER A 5 13.02 -9.74 -0.36
N TYR A 6 13.93 -8.76 -0.34
CA TYR A 6 13.57 -7.35 -0.25
C TYR A 6 12.71 -6.95 -1.47
N ARG A 7 11.51 -6.46 -1.23
CA ARG A 7 10.56 -6.19 -2.33
C ARG A 7 10.32 -4.71 -2.51
N MET A 8 10.53 -4.30 -3.76
CA MET A 8 10.25 -2.96 -4.26
C MET A 8 8.83 -2.87 -4.81
N PRO A 9 8.14 -1.73 -4.64
CA PRO A 9 6.91 -1.48 -5.38
C PRO A 9 7.21 -1.35 -6.88
N THR A 10 6.24 -1.72 -7.70
CA THR A 10 6.35 -1.58 -9.15
C THR A 10 6.01 -0.14 -9.59
N VAL A 11 6.42 0.23 -10.80
CA VAL A 11 6.04 1.52 -11.43
C VAL A 11 4.52 1.66 -11.64
N THR A 12 3.80 0.55 -11.56
CA THR A 12 2.34 0.46 -11.68
C THR A 12 1.62 0.52 -10.34
N LEU A 13 2.33 0.78 -9.23
CA LEU A 13 1.71 0.93 -7.92
C LEU A 13 0.61 1.99 -7.97
N ALA A 14 -0.61 1.61 -7.65
CA ALA A 14 -1.80 2.44 -7.53
C ALA A 14 -2.77 1.79 -6.56
N ALA A 15 -3.63 2.56 -5.91
CA ALA A 15 -4.62 2.02 -4.98
C ALA A 15 -5.65 1.16 -5.72
N MET A 16 -6.15 1.62 -6.86
CA MET A 16 -7.17 0.90 -7.66
C MET A 16 -8.34 0.45 -6.78
N THR A 17 -8.87 1.34 -5.95
CA THR A 17 -9.77 1.01 -4.85
C THR A 17 -10.98 0.20 -5.31
N ASP A 18 -11.70 0.67 -6.33
CA ASP A 18 -12.93 0.00 -6.80
C ASP A 18 -12.67 -1.44 -7.26
N ILE A 19 -11.55 -1.65 -7.98
CA ILE A 19 -11.20 -2.99 -8.49
C ILE A 19 -10.68 -3.88 -7.35
N SER A 20 -9.86 -3.34 -6.45
CA SER A 20 -9.36 -4.08 -5.30
C SER A 20 -10.50 -4.53 -4.40
N THR A 21 -11.47 -3.66 -4.14
CA THR A 21 -12.69 -3.98 -3.39
C THR A 21 -13.57 -5.02 -4.10
N CYS A 22 -13.76 -4.87 -5.42
CA CYS A 22 -14.51 -5.85 -6.21
C CYS A 22 -13.85 -7.23 -6.16
N ILE A 23 -12.53 -7.30 -6.30
CA ILE A 23 -11.76 -8.56 -6.22
C ILE A 23 -11.86 -9.15 -4.82
N ALA A 24 -11.70 -8.36 -3.75
CA ALA A 24 -11.81 -8.83 -2.37
C ALA A 24 -13.19 -9.43 -2.09
N LYS A 25 -14.26 -8.73 -2.45
CA LYS A 25 -15.64 -9.17 -2.26
C LYS A 25 -15.95 -10.50 -2.97
N ARG A 26 -15.50 -10.65 -4.20
CA ARG A 26 -15.69 -11.88 -4.98
C ARG A 26 -14.79 -13.01 -4.48
N PHE A 27 -13.58 -12.69 -4.03
CA PHE A 27 -12.67 -13.69 -3.46
C PHE A 27 -13.24 -14.29 -2.17
N LEU A 28 -13.80 -13.49 -1.28
CA LEU A 28 -14.45 -13.98 -0.05
C LEU A 28 -15.56 -14.99 -0.33
N ALA A 29 -16.31 -14.79 -1.42
CA ALA A 29 -17.38 -15.72 -1.82
C ALA A 29 -16.86 -16.98 -2.52
N LEU A 30 -15.77 -16.88 -3.29
CA LEU A 30 -15.31 -17.94 -4.18
C LEU A 30 -14.12 -18.76 -3.62
N GLN A 31 -13.25 -18.11 -2.84
CA GLN A 31 -12.03 -18.67 -2.25
C GLN A 31 -11.06 -19.33 -3.28
N ASP A 32 -11.17 -18.93 -4.55
CA ASP A 32 -10.33 -19.44 -5.65
C ASP A 32 -9.86 -18.31 -6.57
N TRP A 33 -8.56 -17.97 -6.47
CA TRP A 33 -7.95 -16.94 -7.29
C TRP A 33 -7.93 -17.23 -8.79
N LYS A 34 -7.87 -18.53 -9.18
CA LYS A 34 -7.83 -18.91 -10.61
C LYS A 34 -9.20 -18.76 -11.24
N ALA A 35 -10.22 -19.28 -10.58
CA ALA A 35 -11.61 -19.12 -11.00
C ALA A 35 -12.00 -17.63 -11.02
N LEU A 36 -11.61 -16.86 -10.00
CA LEU A 36 -11.87 -15.43 -9.94
C LEU A 36 -11.25 -14.67 -11.12
N LEU A 37 -10.01 -14.98 -11.51
CA LEU A 37 -9.39 -14.36 -12.68
C LEU A 37 -10.21 -14.58 -13.95
N ILE A 38 -10.73 -15.82 -14.16
CA ILE A 38 -11.55 -16.15 -15.33
C ILE A 38 -12.81 -15.28 -15.34
N ILE A 39 -13.52 -15.21 -14.22
CA ILE A 39 -14.73 -14.38 -14.08
C ILE A 39 -14.43 -12.90 -14.35
N MET A 40 -13.35 -12.35 -13.76
CA MET A 40 -12.97 -10.95 -13.95
C MET A 40 -12.65 -10.61 -15.42
N LEU A 41 -12.11 -11.58 -16.17
CA LEU A 41 -11.80 -11.43 -17.59
C LEU A 41 -13.06 -11.53 -18.46
N GLU A 42 -13.92 -12.51 -18.20
CA GLU A 42 -15.18 -12.73 -18.95
C GLU A 42 -16.15 -11.57 -18.77
N GLU A 43 -16.28 -11.04 -17.55
CA GLU A 43 -17.13 -9.89 -17.23
C GLU A 43 -16.48 -8.54 -17.59
N LYS A 44 -15.25 -8.53 -18.12
CA LYS A 44 -14.50 -7.33 -18.52
C LYS A 44 -14.37 -6.27 -17.40
N LEU A 45 -14.18 -6.70 -16.18
CA LEU A 45 -14.13 -5.83 -15.01
C LEU A 45 -12.74 -5.19 -14.79
N LEU A 46 -11.72 -5.65 -15.49
CA LEU A 46 -10.36 -5.12 -15.37
C LEU A 46 -10.15 -3.95 -16.35
N PRO A 47 -9.52 -2.83 -15.92
CA PRO A 47 -9.51 -1.56 -16.66
C PRO A 47 -8.61 -1.59 -17.90
N GLN A 48 -7.75 -2.58 -18.02
CA GLN A 48 -6.78 -2.66 -19.12
C GLN A 48 -7.42 -3.16 -20.41
N LYS A 49 -7.00 -2.57 -21.55
CA LYS A 49 -7.53 -2.93 -22.88
C LYS A 49 -7.00 -4.28 -23.39
N THR A 50 -5.81 -4.70 -22.97
CA THR A 50 -5.17 -5.94 -23.43
C THR A 50 -5.29 -7.05 -22.37
N LEU A 51 -5.44 -8.29 -22.82
CA LEU A 51 -5.51 -9.46 -21.93
C LEU A 51 -4.27 -9.57 -21.02
N THR A 52 -3.08 -9.31 -21.57
CA THR A 52 -1.83 -9.32 -20.80
C THR A 52 -1.83 -8.23 -19.74
N GLY A 53 -2.30 -7.03 -20.07
CA GLY A 53 -2.45 -5.93 -19.11
C GLY A 53 -3.46 -6.25 -18.01
N GLN A 54 -4.60 -6.84 -18.36
CA GLN A 54 -5.62 -7.29 -17.40
C GLN A 54 -5.06 -8.32 -16.42
N LYS A 55 -4.41 -9.37 -16.94
CA LYS A 55 -3.77 -10.39 -16.09
C LYS A 55 -2.70 -9.80 -15.17
N ARG A 56 -1.91 -8.83 -15.67
CA ARG A 56 -0.89 -8.16 -14.86
C ARG A 56 -1.50 -7.34 -13.72
N VAL A 57 -2.55 -6.57 -13.98
CA VAL A 57 -3.25 -5.79 -12.94
C VAL A 57 -3.88 -6.71 -11.90
N PHE A 58 -4.55 -7.78 -12.33
CA PHE A 58 -5.12 -8.76 -11.41
C PHE A 58 -4.04 -9.41 -10.53
N ALA A 59 -2.93 -9.84 -11.13
CA ALA A 59 -1.81 -10.45 -10.40
C ALA A 59 -1.19 -9.50 -9.37
N GLU A 60 -1.06 -8.21 -9.71
CA GLU A 60 -0.56 -7.18 -8.80
C GLU A 60 -1.51 -6.94 -7.62
N ILE A 61 -2.81 -6.84 -7.86
CA ILE A 61 -3.82 -6.67 -6.81
C ILE A 61 -3.86 -7.94 -5.93
N ARG A 62 -3.98 -9.12 -6.53
CA ARG A 62 -3.95 -10.40 -5.84
C ARG A 62 -2.74 -10.50 -4.92
N PHE A 63 -1.53 -10.22 -5.43
CA PHE A 63 -0.30 -10.29 -4.66
C PHE A 63 -0.35 -9.45 -3.38
N ARG A 64 -0.92 -8.25 -3.44
CA ARG A 64 -1.10 -7.40 -2.25
C ARG A 64 -2.16 -7.96 -1.32
N LEU A 65 -3.31 -8.37 -1.84
CA LEU A 65 -4.42 -8.88 -1.04
C LEU A 65 -4.10 -10.19 -0.32
N GLU A 66 -3.22 -11.03 -0.87
CA GLU A 66 -2.73 -12.26 -0.21
C GLU A 66 -1.95 -12.00 1.10
N HIS A 67 -1.61 -10.73 1.40
CA HIS A 67 -1.00 -10.33 2.67
C HIS A 67 -2.02 -9.87 3.73
N LEU A 68 -3.29 -9.85 3.40
CA LEU A 68 -4.40 -9.57 4.33
C LEU A 68 -4.93 -10.87 4.93
N ASN A 69 -5.37 -10.79 6.18
CA ASN A 69 -6.17 -11.87 6.78
C ASN A 69 -7.66 -11.74 6.38
N GLU A 70 -8.47 -12.69 6.83
CA GLU A 70 -9.88 -12.76 6.47
C GLU A 70 -10.68 -11.54 6.97
N GLU A 71 -10.46 -11.10 8.23
CA GLU A 71 -11.13 -9.92 8.80
C GLU A 71 -10.75 -8.63 8.05
N GLU A 72 -9.48 -8.48 7.68
CA GLU A 72 -9.00 -7.34 6.89
C GLU A 72 -9.53 -7.37 5.46
N MET A 73 -9.65 -8.56 4.86
CA MET A 73 -10.26 -8.75 3.55
C MET A 73 -11.75 -8.40 3.58
N ASP A 74 -12.45 -8.75 4.66
CA ASP A 74 -13.85 -8.39 4.87
C ASP A 74 -14.04 -6.87 5.01
N LEU A 75 -13.17 -6.21 5.77
CA LEU A 75 -13.16 -4.75 5.85
C LEU A 75 -12.94 -4.10 4.47
N LEU A 76 -12.02 -4.62 3.66
CA LEU A 76 -11.84 -4.12 2.29
C LEU A 76 -13.10 -4.30 1.44
N ALA A 77 -13.79 -5.42 1.59
CA ALA A 77 -14.97 -5.73 0.80
C ALA A 77 -16.20 -4.91 1.18
N ASN A 78 -16.40 -4.61 2.46
CA ASN A 78 -17.69 -4.19 3.00
C ASN A 78 -17.70 -2.83 3.70
N SER A 79 -16.53 -2.22 3.96
CA SER A 79 -16.45 -0.92 4.64
C SER A 79 -16.64 0.26 3.67
N GLU A 80 -16.68 1.46 4.24
CA GLU A 80 -16.69 2.71 3.50
C GLU A 80 -15.35 2.99 2.79
N LEU A 81 -15.37 3.91 1.82
CA LEU A 81 -14.24 4.22 0.93
C LEU A 81 -12.94 4.56 1.67
N LEU A 82 -13.01 5.30 2.78
CA LEU A 82 -11.81 5.65 3.54
C LEU A 82 -11.15 4.42 4.15
N THR A 83 -11.92 3.55 4.80
CA THR A 83 -11.42 2.28 5.36
C THR A 83 -10.86 1.37 4.27
N GLN A 84 -11.54 1.26 3.12
CA GLN A 84 -11.05 0.49 1.97
C GLN A 84 -9.66 0.97 1.50
N ARG A 85 -9.45 2.28 1.38
CA ARG A 85 -8.16 2.87 1.01
C ARG A 85 -7.06 2.55 2.03
N LEU A 86 -7.37 2.58 3.32
CA LEU A 86 -6.43 2.25 4.38
C LEU A 86 -6.07 0.76 4.42
N ILE A 87 -7.02 -0.14 4.15
CA ILE A 87 -6.73 -1.57 4.01
C ILE A 87 -5.86 -1.85 2.76
N ILE A 88 -6.11 -1.17 1.65
CA ILE A 88 -5.24 -1.27 0.45
C ILE A 88 -3.83 -0.76 0.76
N HIS A 89 -3.73 0.31 1.54
CA HIS A 89 -2.46 0.83 2.02
C HIS A 89 -1.71 -0.19 2.88
N LEU A 90 -2.40 -0.82 3.84
CA LEU A 90 -1.86 -1.90 4.67
C LEU A 90 -1.35 -3.07 3.82
N ALA A 91 -2.18 -3.53 2.87
CA ALA A 91 -1.81 -4.63 1.97
C ALA A 91 -0.53 -4.31 1.17
N ALA A 92 -0.41 -3.09 0.66
CA ALA A 92 0.77 -2.65 -0.06
C ALA A 92 2.02 -2.56 0.84
N CYS A 93 1.89 -2.04 2.06
CA CYS A 93 3.00 -1.97 3.01
C CYS A 93 3.49 -3.36 3.43
N ARG A 94 2.60 -4.34 3.58
CA ARG A 94 2.97 -5.72 3.88
C ARG A 94 3.61 -6.43 2.68
N ALA A 95 3.16 -6.11 1.47
CA ALA A 95 3.68 -6.69 0.24
C ALA A 95 5.04 -6.11 -0.16
N TYR A 96 5.27 -4.82 0.09
CA TYR A 96 6.47 -4.08 -0.32
C TYR A 96 7.23 -3.52 0.88
N GLN A 97 8.30 -4.18 1.26
CA GLN A 97 9.14 -3.77 2.39
C GLN A 97 9.69 -2.35 2.21
N PHE A 98 10.13 -2.00 0.99
CA PHE A 98 10.57 -0.64 0.64
C PHE A 98 9.52 0.42 1.00
N LEU A 99 8.26 0.18 0.65
CA LEU A 99 7.18 1.12 0.94
C LEU A 99 6.93 1.26 2.44
N HIS A 100 6.90 0.14 3.16
CA HIS A 100 6.75 0.12 4.61
C HIS A 100 7.84 0.92 5.32
N ILE A 101 9.12 0.67 4.97
CA ILE A 101 10.26 1.37 5.57
C ILE A 101 10.19 2.87 5.26
N PHE A 102 9.91 3.25 4.01
CA PHE A 102 9.76 4.65 3.63
C PHE A 102 8.71 5.38 4.47
N ILE A 103 7.55 4.76 4.66
CA ILE A 103 6.46 5.37 5.43
C ILE A 103 6.81 5.48 6.91
N VAL A 104 7.37 4.44 7.52
CA VAL A 104 7.63 4.42 8.96
C VAL A 104 8.87 5.24 9.32
N GLN A 105 9.97 5.13 8.56
CA GLN A 105 11.23 5.78 8.90
C GLN A 105 11.37 7.19 8.32
N VAL A 106 10.66 7.52 7.22
CA VAL A 106 10.76 8.87 6.66
C VAL A 106 9.50 9.68 6.95
N LEU A 107 8.32 9.21 6.51
CA LEU A 107 7.11 10.03 6.61
C LEU A 107 6.63 10.18 8.05
N ARG A 108 6.62 9.08 8.81
CA ARG A 108 6.19 9.12 10.21
C ARG A 108 7.15 9.94 11.09
N GLU A 109 8.47 9.84 10.87
CA GLU A 109 9.44 10.68 11.59
C GLU A 109 9.26 12.16 11.29
N LYS A 110 9.01 12.54 10.03
CA LYS A 110 8.68 13.92 9.66
C LYS A 110 7.44 14.42 10.40
N MET A 111 6.39 13.61 10.50
CA MET A 111 5.19 13.95 11.26
C MET A 111 5.48 14.20 12.74
N GLN A 112 6.37 13.42 13.36
CA GLN A 112 6.74 13.56 14.79
C GLN A 112 7.47 14.87 15.08
N VAL A 113 8.18 15.42 14.10
CA VAL A 113 8.85 16.73 14.23
C VAL A 113 8.05 17.87 13.59
N TYR A 114 6.76 17.64 13.28
CA TYR A 114 5.87 18.62 12.66
C TYR A 114 6.31 19.14 11.28
N ASP A 115 7.15 18.39 10.57
CA ASP A 115 7.47 18.64 9.17
C ASP A 115 6.48 17.88 8.27
N PHE A 116 5.45 18.56 7.82
CA PHE A 116 4.39 17.97 7.00
C PHE A 116 4.71 18.00 5.49
N SER A 117 5.83 18.55 5.08
CA SER A 117 6.20 18.58 3.66
C SER A 117 6.78 17.24 3.21
N LEU A 118 6.40 16.76 2.04
CA LEU A 118 7.06 15.62 1.39
C LEU A 118 7.63 16.10 0.06
N ASN A 119 8.93 16.01 -0.09
CA ASN A 119 9.62 16.50 -1.28
C ASN A 119 10.47 15.41 -1.96
N ILE A 120 11.03 15.76 -3.11
CA ILE A 120 11.82 14.83 -3.92
C ILE A 120 13.09 14.39 -3.18
N PHE A 121 13.70 15.26 -2.39
CA PHE A 121 14.94 14.99 -1.69
C PHE A 121 14.74 13.97 -0.55
N ASP A 122 13.58 13.96 0.11
CA ASP A 122 13.23 12.94 1.11
C ASP A 122 13.28 11.54 0.50
N PHE A 123 12.69 11.39 -0.70
CA PHE A 123 12.69 10.11 -1.39
C PHE A 123 14.09 9.76 -1.94
N GLN A 124 14.85 10.73 -2.46
CA GLN A 124 16.18 10.49 -3.00
C GLN A 124 17.17 10.06 -1.92
N ARG A 125 17.13 10.70 -0.75
CA ARG A 125 17.95 10.32 0.40
C ARG A 125 17.62 8.89 0.83
N PHE A 126 16.36 8.58 1.03
CA PHE A 126 15.91 7.24 1.39
C PHE A 126 16.33 6.19 0.33
N TRP A 127 16.15 6.50 -0.95
CA TRP A 127 16.58 5.62 -2.03
C TRP A 127 18.08 5.33 -1.97
N TYR A 128 18.90 6.35 -1.74
CA TYR A 128 20.35 6.18 -1.63
C TYR A 128 20.72 5.28 -0.45
N GLU A 129 20.11 5.49 0.72
CA GLU A 129 20.32 4.66 1.91
C GLU A 129 19.95 3.18 1.62
N GLU A 130 18.77 2.95 1.05
CA GLU A 130 18.31 1.59 0.70
C GLU A 130 19.17 0.95 -0.40
N SER A 131 19.70 1.71 -1.34
CA SER A 131 20.58 1.17 -2.40
C SER A 131 21.91 0.67 -1.87
N THR A 132 22.41 1.22 -0.76
CA THR A 132 23.64 0.72 -0.11
C THR A 132 23.41 -0.60 0.64
N LEU A 133 22.19 -0.88 1.05
CA LEU A 133 21.82 -2.05 1.85
C LEU A 133 21.23 -3.20 1.01
N HIS A 134 20.62 -2.86 -0.12
CA HIS A 134 19.84 -3.79 -0.94
C HIS A 134 20.27 -3.77 -2.41
N PRO A 135 20.97 -4.81 -2.90
CA PRO A 135 21.37 -4.91 -4.31
C PRO A 135 20.20 -4.84 -5.30
N GLU A 136 18.99 -5.19 -4.87
CA GLU A 136 17.76 -5.09 -5.67
C GLU A 136 17.42 -3.63 -5.99
N VAL A 137 17.72 -2.69 -5.08
CA VAL A 137 17.54 -1.25 -5.28
C VAL A 137 18.68 -0.66 -6.09
N GLU A 138 19.93 -1.04 -5.77
CA GLU A 138 21.15 -0.57 -6.45
C GLU A 138 21.12 -0.82 -7.97
N ARG A 139 20.58 -1.97 -8.39
CA ARG A 139 20.47 -2.34 -9.82
C ARG A 139 19.49 -1.50 -10.62
N LEU A 140 18.66 -0.71 -9.97
CA LEU A 140 17.65 0.13 -10.63
C LEU A 140 18.25 1.49 -10.98
N GLY A 141 18.30 1.82 -12.27
CA GLY A 141 18.80 3.11 -12.74
C GLY A 141 17.83 4.27 -12.46
N ASP A 142 18.31 5.49 -12.70
CA ASP A 142 17.61 6.77 -12.40
C ASP A 142 16.20 6.86 -12.97
N VAL A 143 15.98 6.31 -14.16
CA VAL A 143 14.64 6.30 -14.78
C VAL A 143 13.66 5.49 -13.94
N SER A 144 14.08 4.32 -13.47
CA SER A 144 13.27 3.47 -12.60
C SER A 144 13.01 4.13 -11.25
N GLN A 145 14.03 4.75 -10.66
CA GLN A 145 13.89 5.54 -9.42
C GLN A 145 12.81 6.61 -9.56
N GLN A 146 12.88 7.43 -10.62
CA GLN A 146 11.90 8.48 -10.85
C GLN A 146 10.48 7.95 -11.06
N GLN A 147 10.33 6.85 -11.78
CA GLN A 147 9.04 6.22 -12.04
C GLN A 147 8.44 5.64 -10.75
N ILE A 148 9.24 4.94 -9.94
CA ILE A 148 8.82 4.39 -8.64
C ILE A 148 8.44 5.53 -7.69
N ARG A 149 9.23 6.59 -7.60
CA ARG A 149 8.89 7.76 -6.79
C ARG A 149 7.52 8.34 -7.16
N ARG A 150 7.28 8.56 -8.47
CA ARG A 150 5.98 9.08 -8.94
C ARG A 150 4.84 8.14 -8.58
N ALA A 151 5.05 6.83 -8.69
CA ALA A 151 4.06 5.83 -8.33
C ALA A 151 3.77 5.83 -6.82
N VAL A 152 4.82 5.91 -5.97
CA VAL A 152 4.69 6.00 -4.52
C VAL A 152 3.95 7.27 -4.10
N PHE A 153 4.34 8.45 -4.60
CA PHE A 153 3.69 9.71 -4.24
C PHE A 153 2.21 9.72 -4.65
N ARG A 154 1.89 9.22 -5.85
CA ARG A 154 0.50 9.04 -6.28
C ARG A 154 -0.25 8.09 -5.35
N PHE A 155 0.33 6.95 -5.00
CA PHE A 155 -0.30 5.97 -4.12
C PHE A 155 -0.58 6.55 -2.73
N LEU A 156 0.33 7.33 -2.16
CA LEU A 156 0.12 8.01 -0.87
C LEU A 156 -1.08 8.98 -0.93
N ALA A 157 -1.22 9.73 -2.03
CA ALA A 157 -2.37 10.61 -2.23
C ALA A 157 -3.68 9.82 -2.43
N GLU A 158 -3.66 8.76 -3.22
CA GLU A 158 -4.82 7.88 -3.44
C GLU A 158 -5.30 7.20 -2.16
N THR A 159 -4.39 6.90 -1.23
CA THR A 159 -4.70 6.26 0.06
C THR A 159 -4.90 7.25 1.21
N GLY A 160 -4.76 8.55 0.97
CA GLY A 160 -5.09 9.61 1.93
C GLY A 160 -3.99 9.94 2.93
N LEU A 161 -2.74 9.55 2.68
CA LEU A 161 -1.60 9.95 3.51
C LEU A 161 -1.00 11.30 3.10
N THR A 162 -1.33 11.77 1.91
CA THR A 162 -1.01 13.13 1.45
C THR A 162 -2.22 13.78 0.80
N ASP A 163 -2.28 15.11 0.84
CA ASP A 163 -3.36 15.90 0.23
C ASP A 163 -3.28 15.96 -1.30
N SER A 164 -2.09 15.78 -1.84
CA SER A 164 -1.83 15.85 -3.28
C SER A 164 -0.63 15.00 -3.69
N ASN A 165 -0.36 14.89 -4.99
CA ASN A 165 0.80 14.19 -5.54
C ASN A 165 1.87 15.14 -6.17
N LYS A 166 1.62 16.45 -6.22
CA LYS A 166 2.55 17.43 -6.81
C LYS A 166 3.42 18.10 -5.75
N GLU A 167 2.80 18.73 -4.79
CA GLU A 167 3.42 19.33 -3.60
C GLU A 167 2.78 18.69 -2.36
N PRO A 168 3.08 17.41 -2.11
CA PRO A 168 2.35 16.64 -1.12
C PRO A 168 2.63 17.14 0.30
N LYS A 169 1.56 17.36 1.06
CA LYS A 169 1.60 17.55 2.50
C LYS A 169 1.10 16.30 3.18
N LEU A 170 1.89 15.82 4.13
CA LEU A 170 1.55 14.67 4.95
C LEU A 170 0.34 14.96 5.83
N GLN A 171 -0.53 14.01 5.94
CA GLN A 171 -1.69 14.07 6.82
C GLN A 171 -1.94 12.71 7.46
N THR A 172 -2.40 12.72 8.71
CA THR A 172 -2.87 11.50 9.37
C THR A 172 -4.29 11.22 8.92
N PRO A 173 -4.55 10.10 8.26
CA PRO A 173 -5.91 9.74 7.87
C PRO A 173 -6.75 9.43 9.12
N TRP A 174 -8.07 9.64 9.01
CA TRP A 174 -8.98 9.18 10.05
C TRP A 174 -9.07 7.65 10.06
N VAL A 175 -8.77 7.03 11.20
CA VAL A 175 -8.79 5.57 11.40
C VAL A 175 -10.00 5.20 12.24
N SER A 176 -10.87 4.34 11.72
CA SER A 176 -12.05 3.88 12.47
C SER A 176 -11.64 2.94 13.61
N HIS A 177 -12.45 2.92 14.70
CA HIS A 177 -12.23 1.98 15.81
C HIS A 177 -12.22 0.51 15.35
N GLU A 178 -13.03 0.18 14.36
CA GLU A 178 -13.07 -1.17 13.80
C GLU A 178 -11.77 -1.53 13.11
N LEU A 179 -11.21 -0.64 12.29
CA LEU A 179 -9.91 -0.82 11.64
C LEU A 179 -8.79 -1.01 12.66
N VAL A 180 -8.75 -0.14 13.68
CA VAL A 180 -7.78 -0.23 14.78
C VAL A 180 -7.88 -1.57 15.50
N ARG A 181 -9.09 -2.00 15.83
CA ARG A 181 -9.35 -3.27 16.50
C ARG A 181 -8.85 -4.46 15.69
N VAL A 182 -9.15 -4.51 14.39
CA VAL A 182 -8.77 -5.63 13.52
C VAL A 182 -7.26 -5.68 13.32
N ILE A 183 -6.61 -4.55 13.07
CA ILE A 183 -5.15 -4.49 12.89
C ILE A 183 -4.42 -4.68 14.23
N GLY A 184 -4.86 -3.97 15.27
CA GLY A 184 -4.20 -3.95 16.58
C GLY A 184 -4.19 -5.30 17.28
N ARG A 185 -5.25 -6.11 17.14
CA ARG A 185 -5.30 -7.49 17.69
C ARG A 185 -4.20 -8.39 17.12
N ASN A 186 -3.85 -8.22 15.86
CA ASN A 186 -2.83 -9.02 15.20
C ASN A 186 -1.42 -8.49 15.50
N ASN A 187 -1.19 -7.22 15.26
CA ASN A 187 0.07 -6.55 15.56
C ASN A 187 -0.13 -5.02 15.47
N PRO A 188 -0.12 -4.29 16.61
CA PRO A 188 -0.33 -2.85 16.65
C PRO A 188 0.76 -2.04 15.92
N GLU A 189 1.95 -2.60 15.69
CA GLU A 189 3.01 -1.95 14.92
C GLU A 189 2.56 -1.57 13.49
N TRP A 190 1.59 -2.30 12.93
CA TRP A 190 1.03 -1.96 11.62
C TRP A 190 0.24 -0.65 11.61
N LEU A 191 -0.19 -0.14 12.76
CA LEU A 191 -0.86 1.17 12.84
C LEU A 191 0.09 2.34 12.57
N LYS A 192 1.40 2.13 12.70
CA LYS A 192 2.43 3.13 12.38
C LYS A 192 2.42 3.58 10.91
N ILE A 193 1.97 2.71 10.00
CA ILE A 193 1.87 3.06 8.57
C ILE A 193 0.83 4.14 8.27
N PHE A 194 -0.08 4.43 9.20
CA PHE A 194 -1.05 5.51 9.11
C PHE A 194 -0.53 6.81 9.73
N LEU A 195 0.78 6.91 9.93
CA LEU A 195 1.49 8.07 10.50
C LEU A 195 1.06 8.42 11.94
N LEU A 196 0.45 7.48 12.65
CA LEU A 196 0.09 7.64 14.05
C LEU A 196 1.34 7.65 14.94
N SER A 197 1.35 8.52 15.97
CA SER A 197 2.38 8.49 17.01
C SER A 197 2.20 7.26 17.91
N ASP A 198 3.25 6.91 18.70
CA ASP A 198 3.14 5.79 19.65
C ASP A 198 2.09 6.08 20.72
N GLN A 199 1.95 7.36 21.14
CA GLN A 199 0.91 7.77 22.08
C GLN A 199 -0.49 7.59 21.49
N GLN A 200 -0.73 8.05 20.26
CA GLN A 200 -2.01 7.85 19.58
C GLN A 200 -2.37 6.36 19.43
N ILE A 201 -1.39 5.53 19.09
CA ILE A 201 -1.60 4.07 19.01
C ILE A 201 -1.98 3.51 20.38
N SER A 202 -1.27 3.91 21.43
CA SER A 202 -1.57 3.47 22.82
C SER A 202 -2.97 3.90 23.28
N ASP A 203 -3.42 5.09 22.89
CA ASP A 203 -4.73 5.62 23.27
C ASP A 203 -5.90 4.95 22.50
N LEU A 204 -5.60 4.32 21.34
CA LEU A 204 -6.59 3.68 20.47
C LEU A 204 -6.78 2.18 20.74
N ILE A 205 -5.82 1.51 21.39
CA ILE A 205 -5.82 0.08 21.71
C ILE A 205 -6.31 -0.15 23.13
#